data_11ce7d9aea694d6d0601eb89e04580ee
#
_entry.id   11ce7d9aea694d6d0601eb89e04580ee
#
_cell.length_a   1.000
_cell.length_b   1.000
_cell.length_c   1.000
_cell.angle_alpha   90.00
_cell.angle_beta   90.00
_cell.angle_gamma   90.00
#
_symmetry.space_group_name_H-M   'P 1'
#
loop_
_entity.id
_entity.type
_entity.pdbx_description
1 polymer ?
#
loop_
_entity_poly.entity_id
_entity_poly.type
_entity_poly.pdbx_seq_one_letter_code
_entity_poly.pdbx_strand_id
1 'polypeptide(L)'
;MAFQVSPGVLVQERDLTNIIPAVSTSIGAVAGQFAKGPVDEIVAISSEQELVDTFGKPDSTNFEYFFTAANFLQYSNALRVVRATNTSLANASASGSSTLIKNTDDYQNNFSSGQGVVGTFAART
;
A
#
# COMPACT_ATOMS: atom_id res chain seq x y z
N MET A 1 21.40 -21.40 40.06
CA MET A 1 22.35 -22.25 39.31
C MET A 1 22.32 -23.64 39.95
N ALA A 2 21.82 -24.64 39.27
CA ALA A 2 21.86 -26.02 39.71
C ALA A 2 23.18 -26.62 39.27
N PHE A 3 23.99 -27.09 40.24
CA PHE A 3 25.17 -27.83 39.93
C PHE A 3 25.10 -29.18 40.64
N GLN A 4 25.75 -30.17 40.08
CA GLN A 4 25.72 -31.53 40.56
C GLN A 4 26.87 -31.71 41.56
N VAL A 5 26.52 -32.13 42.80
CA VAL A 5 27.47 -32.30 43.92
C VAL A 5 27.91 -33.75 44.06
N SER A 6 27.20 -34.72 43.53
CA SER A 6 27.51 -36.13 43.55
C SER A 6 27.47 -36.76 42.16
N PRO A 7 28.15 -37.93 41.96
CA PRO A 7 28.06 -38.63 40.68
C PRO A 7 26.63 -38.93 40.29
N GLY A 8 26.27 -38.56 39.12
CA GLY A 8 24.91 -38.75 38.58
C GLY A 8 24.76 -38.15 37.20
N VAL A 9 23.58 -38.23 36.62
CA VAL A 9 23.26 -37.64 35.32
C VAL A 9 22.47 -36.36 35.55
N LEU A 10 23.05 -35.22 35.18
CA LEU A 10 22.33 -33.97 35.14
C LEU A 10 21.63 -33.87 33.78
N VAL A 11 20.33 -34.02 33.76
CA VAL A 11 19.52 -33.79 32.54
C VAL A 11 19.04 -32.35 32.57
N GLN A 12 19.57 -31.55 31.68
CA GLN A 12 19.10 -30.20 31.45
C GLN A 12 18.32 -30.18 30.13
N GLU A 13 17.04 -30.04 30.26
CA GLU A 13 16.20 -29.81 29.08
C GLU A 13 16.43 -28.39 28.58
N ARG A 14 17.03 -28.27 27.43
CA ARG A 14 17.18 -27.03 26.74
C ARG A 14 16.19 -27.03 25.60
N ASP A 15 15.15 -26.25 25.75
CA ASP A 15 14.22 -26.02 24.64
C ASP A 15 14.95 -25.28 23.54
N LEU A 16 15.38 -26.05 22.55
CA LEU A 16 15.97 -25.53 21.31
C LEU A 16 14.88 -25.22 20.27
N THR A 17 13.65 -25.23 20.68
CA THR A 17 12.59 -24.67 19.82
C THR A 17 12.90 -23.20 19.69
N ASN A 18 13.77 -22.93 18.75
CA ASN A 18 13.95 -21.59 18.26
C ASN A 18 12.60 -21.18 17.69
N ILE A 19 11.81 -20.54 18.54
CA ILE A 19 10.68 -19.77 18.06
C ILE A 19 11.33 -18.69 17.20
N ILE A 20 11.58 -19.04 15.98
CA ILE A 20 11.72 -18.04 14.95
C ILE A 20 10.37 -17.35 14.98
N PRO A 21 10.26 -16.13 15.51
CA PRO A 21 9.07 -15.37 15.25
C PRO A 21 8.99 -15.39 13.73
N ALA A 22 7.99 -16.09 13.21
CA ALA A 22 7.67 -15.98 11.83
C ALA A 22 7.29 -14.52 11.62
N VAL A 23 8.29 -13.70 11.42
CA VAL A 23 8.14 -12.39 10.82
C VAL A 23 7.80 -12.71 9.38
N SER A 24 6.63 -13.28 9.21
CA SER A 24 5.95 -13.29 7.95
C SER A 24 5.63 -11.83 7.68
N THR A 25 6.56 -11.15 7.09
CA THR A 25 6.29 -9.91 6.39
C THR A 25 5.48 -10.31 5.17
N SER A 26 4.19 -10.62 5.41
CA SER A 26 3.25 -10.83 4.32
C SER A 26 2.99 -9.47 3.70
N ILE A 27 3.80 -9.12 2.73
CA ILE A 27 3.57 -7.93 1.92
C ILE A 27 2.66 -8.35 0.77
N GLY A 28 1.46 -7.78 0.77
CA GLY A 28 0.53 -7.95 -0.34
C GLY A 28 0.67 -6.85 -1.38
N ALA A 29 0.20 -7.11 -2.57
CA ALA A 29 0.10 -6.11 -3.64
C ALA A 29 -1.25 -6.21 -4.34
N VAL A 30 -1.85 -5.06 -4.58
CA VAL A 30 -3.10 -4.93 -5.34
C VAL A 30 -2.92 -3.87 -6.40
N ALA A 31 -3.23 -4.21 -7.63
CA ALA A 31 -3.31 -3.28 -8.74
C ALA A 31 -4.74 -3.23 -9.26
N GLY A 32 -5.31 -2.05 -9.37
CA GLY A 32 -6.70 -1.95 -9.79
C GLY A 32 -7.19 -0.52 -9.96
N GLN A 33 -8.47 -0.40 -10.26
CA GLN A 33 -9.14 0.88 -10.39
C GLN A 33 -9.58 1.38 -9.01
N PHE A 34 -9.33 2.65 -8.76
CA PHE A 34 -9.76 3.34 -7.54
C PHE A 34 -10.33 4.72 -7.89
N ALA A 35 -11.15 5.27 -7.00
CA ALA A 35 -11.86 6.53 -7.27
C ALA A 35 -10.92 7.74 -7.37
N LYS A 36 -9.83 7.74 -6.60
CA LYS A 36 -8.85 8.83 -6.58
C LYS A 36 -7.46 8.28 -6.25
N GLY A 37 -6.49 9.15 -6.11
CA GLY A 37 -5.12 8.78 -5.73
C GLY A 37 -4.13 8.82 -6.88
N PRO A 38 -2.84 8.67 -6.60
CA PRO A 38 -1.81 8.66 -7.62
C PRO A 38 -1.94 7.46 -8.54
N VAL A 39 -1.58 7.66 -9.80
CA VAL A 39 -1.64 6.64 -10.86
C VAL A 39 -0.23 6.19 -11.20
N ASP A 40 -0.06 4.91 -11.46
CA ASP A 40 1.24 4.30 -11.80
C ASP A 40 2.32 4.50 -10.72
N GLU A 41 1.91 4.69 -9.49
CA GLU A 41 2.78 4.86 -8.33
C GLU A 41 2.47 3.78 -7.28
N ILE A 42 3.51 3.21 -6.67
CA ILE A 42 3.35 2.23 -5.59
C ILE A 42 3.16 2.96 -4.28
N VAL A 43 1.96 2.85 -3.71
CA VAL A 43 1.64 3.44 -2.40
C VAL A 43 1.60 2.35 -1.34
N ALA A 44 2.29 2.59 -0.24
CA ALA A 44 2.23 1.72 0.94
C ALA A 44 1.00 2.07 1.77
N ILE A 45 0.18 1.08 2.08
CA ILE A 45 -1.03 1.22 2.88
C ILE A 45 -0.95 0.28 4.08
N SER A 46 -1.22 0.78 5.26
CA SER A 46 -1.14 0.03 6.51
C SER A 46 -2.50 -0.23 7.16
N SER A 47 -3.54 0.51 6.78
CA SER A 47 -4.87 0.39 7.33
C SER A 47 -5.97 0.68 6.30
N GLU A 48 -7.19 0.21 6.59
CA GLU A 48 -8.35 0.50 5.73
C GLU A 48 -8.68 2.00 5.69
N GLN A 49 -8.49 2.70 6.81
CA GLN A 49 -8.71 4.15 6.86
C GLN A 49 -7.77 4.89 5.91
N GLU A 50 -6.50 4.51 5.90
CA GLU A 50 -5.49 5.06 4.98
C GLU A 50 -5.83 4.74 3.53
N LEU A 51 -6.36 3.54 3.25
CA LEU A 51 -6.84 3.14 1.92
C LEU A 51 -7.98 4.07 1.45
N VAL A 52 -8.97 4.34 2.32
CA VAL A 52 -10.07 5.26 2.02
C VAL A 52 -9.59 6.69 1.81
N ASP A 53 -8.69 7.17 2.66
CA ASP A 53 -8.18 8.53 2.58
C ASP A 53 -7.37 8.76 1.30
N THR A 54 -6.59 7.77 0.87
CA THR A 54 -5.73 7.85 -0.31
C THR A 54 -6.47 7.54 -1.60
N PHE A 55 -7.26 6.46 -1.63
CA PHE A 55 -7.85 5.92 -2.86
C PHE A 55 -9.36 6.11 -2.96
N GLY A 56 -9.99 6.62 -1.92
CA GLY A 56 -11.43 6.87 -1.89
C GLY A 56 -12.26 5.68 -1.44
N LYS A 57 -13.56 5.91 -1.35
CA LYS A 57 -14.53 4.90 -0.94
C LYS A 57 -14.85 3.95 -2.11
N PRO A 58 -15.29 2.73 -1.81
CA PRO A 58 -15.73 1.81 -2.86
C PRO A 58 -17.00 2.33 -3.56
N ASP A 59 -17.06 2.10 -4.85
CA ASP A 59 -18.22 2.38 -5.69
C ASP A 59 -18.54 1.16 -6.59
N SER A 60 -19.50 1.30 -7.47
CA SER A 60 -19.95 0.20 -8.34
C SER A 60 -18.88 -0.28 -9.34
N THR A 61 -17.83 0.47 -9.57
CA THR A 61 -16.77 0.15 -10.53
C THR A 61 -15.48 -0.35 -9.89
N ASN A 62 -15.25 -0.02 -8.64
CA ASN A 62 -13.98 -0.33 -7.95
C ASN A 62 -14.14 -1.24 -6.72
N PHE A 63 -15.37 -1.65 -6.38
CA PHE A 63 -15.62 -2.38 -5.14
C PHE A 63 -14.83 -3.69 -5.01
N GLU A 64 -14.58 -4.39 -6.10
CA GLU A 64 -13.82 -5.64 -6.10
C GLU A 64 -12.38 -5.41 -5.65
N TYR A 65 -11.73 -4.41 -6.21
CA TYR A 65 -10.34 -4.03 -5.85
C TYR A 65 -10.26 -3.50 -4.43
N PHE A 66 -11.22 -2.64 -4.06
CA PHE A 66 -11.27 -2.06 -2.73
C PHE A 66 -11.44 -3.13 -1.64
N PHE A 67 -12.43 -4.01 -1.79
CA PHE A 67 -12.67 -5.04 -0.78
C PHE A 67 -11.59 -6.12 -0.76
N THR A 68 -10.94 -6.41 -1.87
CA THR A 68 -9.77 -7.29 -1.89
C THR A 68 -8.63 -6.68 -1.06
N ALA A 69 -8.36 -5.40 -1.23
CA ALA A 69 -7.36 -4.68 -0.44
C ALA A 69 -7.74 -4.60 1.05
N ALA A 70 -9.00 -4.27 1.35
CA ALA A 70 -9.51 -4.17 2.72
C ALA A 70 -9.45 -5.53 3.45
N ASN A 71 -9.83 -6.61 2.79
CA ASN A 71 -9.73 -7.95 3.34
C ASN A 71 -8.28 -8.34 3.67
N PHE A 72 -7.34 -8.01 2.82
CA PHE A 72 -5.94 -8.25 3.09
C PHE A 72 -5.45 -7.45 4.32
N LEU A 73 -5.88 -6.19 4.45
CA LEU A 73 -5.50 -5.33 5.58
C LEU A 73 -6.05 -5.79 6.93
N GLN A 74 -7.04 -6.70 6.95
CA GLN A 74 -7.49 -7.33 8.20
C GLN A 74 -6.45 -8.31 8.76
N TYR A 75 -5.58 -8.85 7.92
CA TYR A 75 -4.56 -9.85 8.29
C TYR A 75 -3.14 -9.30 8.32
N SER A 76 -2.89 -8.22 7.60
CA SER A 76 -1.56 -7.63 7.45
C SER A 76 -1.66 -6.10 7.37
N ASN A 77 -0.62 -5.42 7.82
CA ASN A 77 -0.48 -3.97 7.73
C ASN A 77 0.52 -3.53 6.65
N ALA A 78 0.86 -4.41 5.74
CA ALA A 78 1.85 -4.15 4.69
C ALA A 78 1.26 -4.44 3.31
N LEU A 79 0.48 -3.52 2.80
CA LEU A 79 -0.12 -3.58 1.46
C LEU A 79 0.53 -2.55 0.54
N ARG A 80 0.84 -2.97 -0.67
CA ARG A 80 1.27 -2.09 -1.78
C ARG A 80 0.12 -1.96 -2.76
N VAL A 81 -0.32 -0.75 -3.00
CA VAL A 81 -1.43 -0.47 -3.92
C VAL A 81 -0.94 0.36 -5.08
N VAL A 82 -1.31 -0.06 -6.28
CA VAL A 82 -1.08 0.68 -7.52
C VAL A 82 -2.42 0.96 -8.18
N ARG A 83 -2.71 2.23 -8.38
CA ARG A 83 -3.89 2.64 -9.12
C ARG A 83 -3.63 2.57 -10.61
N ALA A 84 -4.43 1.78 -11.31
CA ALA A 84 -4.51 1.78 -12.76
C ALA A 84 -5.64 2.70 -13.23
N THR A 85 -5.43 3.43 -14.30
CA THR A 85 -6.48 4.25 -14.92
C THR A 85 -6.36 4.23 -16.43
N ASN A 86 -7.42 4.63 -17.10
CA ASN A 86 -7.42 4.80 -18.55
C ASN A 86 -6.70 6.10 -18.90
N THR A 87 -5.81 6.05 -19.88
CA THR A 87 -5.05 7.22 -20.36
C THR A 87 -5.92 8.28 -21.03
N SER A 88 -7.15 7.95 -21.38
CA SER A 88 -8.13 8.91 -21.90
C SER A 88 -8.81 9.76 -20.83
N LEU A 89 -8.65 9.42 -19.55
CA LEU A 89 -9.17 10.21 -18.44
C LEU A 89 -8.28 11.42 -18.20
N ALA A 90 -8.88 12.52 -17.79
CA ALA A 90 -8.17 13.75 -17.49
C ALA A 90 -8.60 14.30 -16.13
N ASN A 91 -7.64 14.79 -15.36
CA ASN A 91 -7.86 15.40 -14.04
C ASN A 91 -7.44 16.88 -14.00
N ALA A 92 -6.88 17.37 -15.08
CA ALA A 92 -6.47 18.76 -15.23
C ALA A 92 -6.77 19.27 -16.63
N SER A 93 -6.88 20.59 -16.78
CA SER A 93 -6.94 21.22 -18.10
C SER A 93 -5.98 22.42 -18.13
N ALA A 94 -5.23 22.51 -19.18
CA ALA A 94 -4.35 23.64 -19.45
C ALA A 94 -4.64 24.17 -20.86
N SER A 95 -4.93 25.48 -20.97
CA SER A 95 -5.17 26.14 -22.26
C SER A 95 -6.22 25.46 -23.14
N GLY A 96 -7.28 24.92 -22.51
CA GLY A 96 -8.38 24.26 -23.21
C GLY A 96 -8.16 22.79 -23.57
N SER A 97 -7.00 22.24 -23.28
CA SER A 97 -6.70 20.81 -23.45
C SER A 97 -6.83 20.07 -22.14
N SER A 98 -7.52 18.94 -22.18
CA SER A 98 -7.62 18.03 -21.04
C SER A 98 -6.35 17.19 -20.91
N THR A 99 -5.85 17.07 -19.69
CA THR A 99 -4.58 16.38 -19.41
C THR A 99 -4.75 15.46 -18.22
N LEU A 100 -4.12 14.31 -18.26
CA LEU A 100 -3.99 13.40 -17.14
C LEU A 100 -2.63 13.61 -16.46
N ILE A 101 -2.67 14.03 -15.20
CA ILE A 101 -1.51 14.08 -14.33
C ILE A 101 -1.59 12.85 -13.42
N LYS A 102 -0.63 11.94 -13.54
CA LYS A 102 -0.67 10.64 -12.88
C LYS A 102 -0.30 10.71 -11.41
N ASN A 103 0.80 11.38 -11.10
CA ASN A 103 1.36 11.48 -9.77
C ASN A 103 2.24 12.73 -9.65
N THR A 104 2.86 12.92 -8.50
CA THR A 104 3.71 14.08 -8.20
C THR A 104 4.92 14.16 -9.13
N ASP A 105 5.55 13.03 -9.39
CA ASP A 105 6.74 12.98 -10.25
C ASP A 105 6.39 13.33 -11.69
N ASP A 106 5.27 12.84 -12.19
CA ASP A 106 4.76 13.18 -13.52
C ASP A 106 4.47 14.69 -13.63
N TYR A 107 3.85 15.27 -12.60
CA TYR A 107 3.62 16.71 -12.57
C TYR A 107 4.93 17.51 -12.59
N GLN A 108 5.88 17.16 -11.74
CA GLN A 108 7.15 17.88 -11.63
C GLN A 108 7.98 17.77 -12.91
N ASN A 109 7.98 16.62 -13.55
CA ASN A 109 8.79 16.36 -14.74
C ASN A 109 8.20 16.96 -16.02
N ASN A 110 6.87 16.98 -16.14
CA ASN A 110 6.21 17.29 -17.41
C ASN A 110 5.34 18.54 -17.39
N PHE A 111 4.84 18.97 -16.23
CA PHE A 111 3.83 20.02 -16.15
C PHE A 111 4.19 21.18 -15.23
N SER A 112 5.15 21.01 -14.34
CA SER A 112 5.60 22.06 -13.43
C SER A 112 6.99 22.54 -13.81
N SER A 113 7.13 23.84 -13.96
CA SER A 113 8.45 24.48 -14.02
C SER A 113 9.11 24.59 -12.62
N GLY A 114 8.82 23.64 -11.74
CA GLY A 114 9.42 23.56 -10.40
C GLY A 114 8.69 24.35 -9.33
N GLN A 115 7.46 24.76 -9.57
CA GLN A 115 6.68 25.53 -8.59
C GLN A 115 5.38 24.81 -8.21
N GLY A 116 5.19 24.56 -6.94
CA GLY A 116 3.94 24.13 -6.35
C GLY A 116 3.95 22.71 -5.79
N VAL A 117 3.09 22.51 -4.80
CA VAL A 117 2.78 21.21 -4.23
C VAL A 117 1.54 20.66 -4.91
N VAL A 118 1.66 19.48 -5.47
CA VAL A 118 0.51 18.81 -6.06
C VAL A 118 -0.30 18.16 -4.94
N GLY A 119 -1.58 18.47 -4.89
CA GLY A 119 -2.50 17.87 -3.95
C GLY A 119 -2.94 16.45 -4.35
N THR A 120 -4.08 16.04 -3.85
CA THR A 120 -4.64 14.72 -4.13
C THR A 120 -5.03 14.59 -5.62
N PHE A 121 -4.52 13.56 -6.27
CA PHE A 121 -4.88 13.26 -7.65
C PHE A 121 -6.25 12.58 -7.71
N ALA A 122 -7.16 13.16 -8.47
CA ALA A 122 -8.44 12.55 -8.77
C ALA A 122 -8.61 12.48 -10.29
N ALA A 123 -8.80 11.30 -10.84
CA ALA A 123 -9.21 11.19 -12.24
C ALA A 123 -10.66 11.62 -12.36
N ARG A 124 -10.96 12.43 -13.36
CA ARG A 124 -12.35 12.68 -13.76
C ARG A 124 -12.85 11.45 -14.54
N THR A 125 -14.02 11.02 -14.19
CA THR A 125 -14.77 10.03 -14.96
C THR A 125 -15.41 10.68 -16.17
#